data_963931a012d2807558199032663b3117
#
_entry.id   963931a012d2807558199032663b3117
#
_cell.length_a   1.000
_cell.length_b   1.000
_cell.length_c   1.000
_cell.angle_alpha   90.00
_cell.angle_beta   90.00
_cell.angle_gamma   90.00
#
_symmetry.space_group_name_H-M   'P 1'
#
loop_
_entity.id
_entity.type
_entity.pdbx_description
1 polymer ?
#
loop_
_entity_poly.entity_id
_entity_poly.type
_entity_poly.pdbx_seq_one_letter_code
_entity_poly.pdbx_strand_id
1 'polypeptide(L)'
;MPRTDRQRQTVRALRFPSLIVPDGAVDAQSLIALADLVVSAGGTMNREAVALGTPVYTTYGGRLGGVDEQLIRDGRLRPLTDPRALELVKRPPTHQDRVRRDPRVLAELILEAAK
;
A
#
# COMPACT_ATOMS: atom_id res chain seq x y z
N MET A 1 -3.07 -9.63 -2.15
CA MET A 1 -4.35 -10.38 -2.19
C MET A 1 -4.44 -11.19 -3.48
N PRO A 2 -4.83 -12.46 -3.43
CA PRO A 2 -4.99 -13.27 -4.63
C PRO A 2 -6.14 -12.75 -5.51
N ARG A 3 -5.89 -12.63 -6.80
CA ARG A 3 -6.88 -12.14 -7.78
C ARG A 3 -7.65 -13.26 -8.48
N THR A 4 -7.09 -14.47 -8.49
CA THR A 4 -7.68 -15.62 -9.15
C THR A 4 -7.88 -16.76 -8.15
N ASP A 5 -8.80 -17.68 -8.45
CA ASP A 5 -9.02 -18.86 -7.62
C ASP A 5 -7.78 -19.73 -7.52
N ARG A 6 -7.01 -19.85 -8.59
CA ARG A 6 -5.74 -20.57 -8.59
C ARG A 6 -4.74 -19.97 -7.60
N GLN A 7 -4.58 -18.64 -7.61
CA GLN A 7 -3.72 -17.95 -6.64
C GLN A 7 -4.21 -18.15 -5.21
N ARG A 8 -5.52 -18.08 -5.00
CA ARG A 8 -6.15 -18.29 -3.70
C ARG A 8 -5.87 -19.70 -3.17
N GLN A 9 -6.04 -20.71 -3.99
CA GLN A 9 -5.75 -22.11 -3.64
C GLN A 9 -4.26 -22.32 -3.32
N THR A 10 -3.36 -21.73 -4.14
CA THR A 10 -1.90 -21.80 -3.89
C THR A 10 -1.54 -21.21 -2.53
N VAL A 11 -2.08 -20.04 -2.19
CA VAL A 11 -1.79 -19.39 -0.92
C VAL A 11 -2.40 -20.18 0.26
N ARG A 12 -3.62 -20.68 0.11
CA ARG A 12 -4.26 -21.53 1.14
C ARG A 12 -3.52 -22.83 1.40
N ALA A 13 -2.89 -23.41 0.37
CA ALA A 13 -2.11 -24.62 0.49
C ALA A 13 -0.88 -24.49 1.39
N LEU A 14 -0.42 -23.27 1.67
CA LEU A 14 0.68 -23.00 2.60
C LEU A 14 0.33 -23.34 4.05
N ARG A 15 -0.96 -23.38 4.41
CA ARG A 15 -1.49 -23.78 5.73
C ARG A 15 -0.84 -23.09 6.94
N PHE A 16 -0.45 -21.83 6.79
CA PHE A 16 0.04 -21.06 7.93
C PHE A 16 -1.13 -20.63 8.83
N PRO A 17 -1.09 -20.87 10.16
CA PRO A 17 -2.19 -20.51 11.06
C PRO A 17 -2.51 -19.02 11.10
N SER A 18 -1.52 -18.17 10.86
CA SER A 18 -1.66 -16.70 10.82
C SER A 18 -2.14 -16.16 9.48
N LEU A 19 -2.28 -17.03 8.47
CA LEU A 19 -2.64 -16.62 7.11
C LEU A 19 -4.15 -16.62 6.93
N ILE A 20 -4.71 -15.43 6.72
CA ILE A 20 -6.12 -15.25 6.40
C ILE A 20 -6.25 -14.93 4.91
N VAL A 21 -6.94 -15.80 4.18
CA VAL A 21 -7.21 -15.62 2.76
C VAL A 21 -8.71 -15.42 2.56
N PRO A 22 -9.14 -14.19 2.18
CA PRO A 22 -10.58 -13.93 1.97
C PRO A 22 -11.19 -14.81 0.89
N ASP A 23 -12.45 -15.16 1.06
CA ASP A 23 -13.21 -15.96 0.08
C ASP A 23 -13.69 -15.15 -1.11
N GLY A 24 -13.90 -13.85 -0.91
CA GLY A 24 -14.39 -12.93 -1.91
C GLY A 24 -13.59 -11.63 -1.99
N ALA A 25 -14.13 -10.70 -2.74
CA ALA A 25 -13.58 -9.35 -2.82
C ALA A 25 -13.71 -8.61 -1.48
N VAL A 26 -12.68 -7.89 -1.12
CA VAL A 26 -12.63 -7.05 0.08
C VAL A 26 -12.40 -5.61 -0.36
N ASP A 27 -13.00 -4.65 0.33
CA ASP A 27 -12.68 -3.25 0.09
C ASP A 27 -11.22 -2.97 0.45
N ALA A 28 -10.41 -2.79 -0.59
CA ALA A 28 -8.97 -2.66 -0.45
C ALA A 28 -8.57 -1.41 0.35
N GLN A 29 -9.27 -0.30 0.17
CA GLN A 29 -8.94 0.95 0.86
C GLN A 29 -9.20 0.83 2.36
N SER A 30 -10.33 0.23 2.76
CA SER A 30 -10.63 -0.02 4.18
C SER A 30 -9.61 -0.99 4.79
N LEU A 31 -9.27 -2.06 4.08
CA LEU A 31 -8.27 -3.02 4.53
C LEU A 31 -6.90 -2.36 4.74
N ILE A 32 -6.45 -1.55 3.78
CA ILE A 32 -5.19 -0.81 3.87
C ILE A 32 -5.22 0.18 5.04
N ALA A 33 -6.32 0.92 5.19
CA ALA A 33 -6.46 1.91 6.26
C ALA A 33 -6.40 1.30 7.67
N LEU A 34 -6.91 0.09 7.82
CA LEU A 34 -6.96 -0.65 9.09
C LEU A 34 -5.73 -1.54 9.33
N ALA A 35 -4.92 -1.78 8.33
CA ALA A 35 -3.73 -2.62 8.44
C ALA A 35 -2.63 -1.94 9.28
N ASP A 36 -1.90 -2.71 10.04
CA ASP A 36 -0.71 -2.24 10.75
C ASP A 36 0.48 -2.03 9.80
N LEU A 37 0.50 -2.79 8.72
CA LEU A 37 1.53 -2.77 7.69
C LEU A 37 0.99 -3.28 6.36
N VAL A 38 1.46 -2.71 5.26
CA VAL A 38 1.22 -3.19 3.90
C VAL A 38 2.53 -3.65 3.28
N VAL A 39 2.51 -4.82 2.67
CA VAL A 39 3.60 -5.31 1.81
C VAL A 39 3.01 -5.61 0.45
N SER A 40 3.49 -4.96 -0.59
CA SER A 40 2.91 -5.06 -1.93
C SER A 40 3.96 -4.83 -3.02
N ALA A 41 3.76 -5.48 -4.17
CA ALA A 41 4.50 -5.21 -5.40
C ALA A 41 3.75 -4.26 -6.35
N GLY A 42 2.54 -3.83 -5.98
CA GLY A 42 1.68 -3.01 -6.83
C GLY A 42 1.84 -1.51 -6.57
N GLY A 43 2.11 -0.72 -7.61
CA GLY A 43 2.30 0.73 -7.49
C GLY A 43 1.09 1.45 -6.91
N THR A 44 -0.12 1.17 -7.40
CA THR A 44 -1.36 1.81 -6.91
C THR A 44 -1.59 1.51 -5.43
N MET A 45 -1.51 0.26 -5.01
CA MET A 45 -1.71 -0.12 -3.61
C MET A 45 -0.68 0.53 -2.68
N ASN A 46 0.57 0.62 -3.11
CA ASN A 46 1.62 1.29 -2.34
C ASN A 46 1.32 2.78 -2.14
N ARG A 47 0.88 3.46 -3.19
CA ARG A 47 0.52 4.89 -3.14
C ARG A 47 -0.73 5.14 -2.30
N GLU A 48 -1.72 4.27 -2.39
CA GLU A 48 -2.91 4.30 -1.52
C GLU A 48 -2.53 4.13 -0.05
N ALA A 49 -1.66 3.18 0.27
CA ALA A 49 -1.17 2.98 1.63
C ALA A 49 -0.44 4.22 2.15
N VAL A 50 0.43 4.83 1.35
CA VAL A 50 1.10 6.09 1.70
C VAL A 50 0.08 7.20 1.95
N ALA A 51 -0.91 7.36 1.08
CA ALA A 51 -1.94 8.40 1.21
C ALA A 51 -2.80 8.22 2.46
N LEU A 52 -3.09 6.98 2.83
CA LEU A 52 -3.86 6.63 4.03
C LEU A 52 -3.00 6.65 5.32
N GLY A 53 -1.71 6.89 5.22
CA GLY A 53 -0.79 6.91 6.36
C GLY A 53 -0.46 5.52 6.91
N THR A 54 -0.67 4.47 6.13
CA THR A 54 -0.31 3.11 6.52
C THR A 54 1.13 2.81 6.14
N PRO A 55 1.97 2.32 7.07
CA PRO A 55 3.33 1.89 6.75
C PRO A 55 3.32 0.89 5.61
N VAL A 56 4.20 1.08 4.63
CA VAL A 56 4.20 0.25 3.43
C VAL A 56 5.60 -0.07 2.94
N TYR A 57 5.79 -1.33 2.58
CA TYR A 57 6.98 -1.84 1.92
C TYR A 57 6.64 -2.34 0.51
N THR A 58 7.52 -2.02 -0.44
CA THR A 58 7.42 -2.56 -1.80
C THR A 58 8.38 -3.72 -1.99
N THR A 59 7.87 -4.80 -2.58
CA THR A 59 8.66 -5.94 -3.05
C THR A 59 8.94 -5.87 -4.55
N TYR A 60 8.55 -4.77 -5.20
CA TYR A 60 8.77 -4.60 -6.63
C TYR A 60 10.26 -4.44 -6.95
N GLY A 61 10.78 -5.38 -7.73
CA GLY A 61 12.20 -5.43 -8.12
C GLY A 61 12.51 -4.85 -9.50
N GLY A 62 11.52 -4.30 -10.20
CA GLY A 62 11.69 -3.68 -11.51
C GLY A 62 12.05 -2.20 -11.44
N ARG A 63 12.05 -1.55 -12.61
CA ARG A 63 12.25 -0.10 -12.69
C ARG A 63 11.06 0.64 -12.08
N LEU A 64 11.33 1.43 -11.08
CA LEU A 64 10.32 2.25 -10.39
C LEU A 64 9.93 3.46 -11.26
N GLY A 65 8.68 3.90 -11.12
CA GLY A 65 8.24 5.18 -11.65
C GLY A 65 8.67 6.35 -10.77
N GLY A 66 8.71 7.56 -11.32
CA GLY A 66 9.19 8.74 -10.61
C GLY A 66 8.45 9.05 -9.31
N VAL A 67 7.16 8.75 -9.24
CA VAL A 67 6.36 8.92 -8.00
C VAL A 67 6.86 7.97 -6.90
N ASP A 68 7.08 6.70 -7.23
CA ASP A 68 7.54 5.71 -6.24
C ASP A 68 8.97 6.00 -5.78
N GLU A 69 9.84 6.44 -6.71
CA GLU A 69 11.18 6.90 -6.37
C GLU A 69 11.14 8.10 -5.40
N GLN A 70 10.24 9.04 -5.63
CA GLN A 70 10.07 10.19 -4.72
C GLN A 70 9.58 9.74 -3.34
N LEU A 71 8.59 8.86 -3.28
CA LEU A 71 8.09 8.32 -2.02
C LEU A 71 9.16 7.57 -1.23
N ILE A 72 10.08 6.90 -1.91
CA ILE A 72 11.22 6.22 -1.28
C ILE A 72 12.21 7.24 -0.73
N ARG A 73 12.55 8.28 -1.50
CA ARG A 73 13.42 9.37 -1.02
C ARG A 73 12.85 10.07 0.21
N ASP A 74 11.52 10.25 0.24
CA ASP A 74 10.81 10.86 1.37
C ASP A 74 10.65 9.91 2.57
N GLY A 75 11.09 8.65 2.46
CA GLY A 75 10.95 7.63 3.51
C GLY A 75 9.52 7.14 3.74
N ARG A 76 8.60 7.43 2.82
CA ARG A 76 7.17 7.08 2.90
C ARG A 76 6.85 5.73 2.26
N LEU A 77 7.66 5.27 1.34
CA LEU A 77 7.65 3.94 0.76
C LEU A 77 9.03 3.32 0.99
N ARG A 78 9.07 2.09 1.47
CA ARG A 78 10.33 1.40 1.80
C ARG A 78 10.51 0.18 0.92
N PRO A 79 11.66 0.00 0.26
CA PRO A 79 11.98 -1.26 -0.40
C PRO A 79 12.15 -2.38 0.63
N LEU A 80 11.55 -3.54 0.36
CA LEU A 80 11.74 -4.75 1.15
C LEU A 80 12.66 -5.71 0.39
N THR A 81 13.91 -5.76 0.79
CA THR A 81 14.93 -6.64 0.19
C THR A 81 15.16 -7.90 1.00
N ASP A 82 15.06 -7.82 2.32
CA ASP A 82 15.13 -8.97 3.24
C ASP A 82 13.90 -9.01 4.14
N PRO A 83 13.01 -10.02 3.97
CA PRO A 83 11.82 -10.15 4.81
C PRO A 83 12.13 -10.30 6.31
N ARG A 84 13.31 -10.79 6.66
CA ARG A 84 13.73 -10.96 8.06
C ARG A 84 14.04 -9.63 8.77
N ALA A 85 14.30 -8.58 8.00
CA ALA A 85 14.50 -7.24 8.54
C ALA A 85 13.18 -6.52 8.84
N LEU A 86 12.04 -7.12 8.50
CA LEU A 86 10.72 -6.55 8.70
C LEU A 86 10.29 -6.69 10.16
N GLU A 87 10.10 -5.58 10.83
CA GLU A 87 9.53 -5.54 12.18
C GLU A 87 8.00 -5.36 12.09
N LEU A 88 7.27 -6.31 12.67
CA LEU A 88 5.81 -6.26 12.75
C LEU A 88 5.39 -5.59 14.05
N VAL A 89 5.00 -4.34 13.96
CA VAL A 89 4.54 -3.54 15.11
C VAL A 89 3.08 -3.18 14.92
N LYS A 90 2.28 -3.40 15.97
CA LYS A 90 0.88 -2.99 15.96
C LYS A 90 0.78 -1.47 16.04
N ARG A 91 0.02 -0.86 15.11
CA ARG A 91 -0.17 0.58 15.09
C ARG A 91 -1.13 1.04 16.20
N PRO A 92 -0.93 2.25 16.74
CA PRO A 92 -1.93 2.88 17.60
C PRO A 92 -3.20 3.19 16.78
N PRO A 93 -4.39 3.25 17.42
CA PRO A 93 -5.67 3.46 16.74
C PRO A 93 -5.83 4.87 16.12
N THR A 94 -4.98 5.81 16.46
CA THR A 94 -5.01 7.19 15.93
C THR A 94 -4.10 7.31 14.70
N HIS A 95 -4.70 7.55 13.54
CA HIS A 95 -3.99 7.73 12.28
C HIS A 95 -3.92 9.21 11.94
N GLN A 96 -2.84 9.87 12.32
CA GLN A 96 -2.62 11.30 12.00
C GLN A 96 -1.84 11.52 10.69
N ASP A 97 -1.25 10.48 10.11
CA ASP A 97 -0.31 10.58 8.98
C ASP A 97 -0.99 10.57 7.60
N ARG A 98 -2.30 10.75 7.55
CA ARG A 98 -3.02 10.85 6.28
C ARG A 98 -2.62 12.09 5.51
N VAL A 99 -2.27 11.90 4.25
CA VAL A 99 -2.06 13.02 3.33
C VAL A 99 -3.43 13.64 3.00
N ARG A 100 -3.66 14.83 3.50
CA ARG A 100 -4.84 15.62 3.14
C ARG A 100 -4.42 16.66 2.12
N ARG A 101 -5.07 16.65 0.97
CA ARG A 101 -4.90 17.69 -0.05
C ARG A 101 -6.21 18.44 -0.22
N ASP A 102 -6.13 19.73 -0.35
CA ASP A 102 -7.30 20.54 -0.71
C ASP A 102 -7.62 20.29 -2.19
N PRO A 103 -8.80 19.76 -2.53
CA PRO A 103 -9.20 19.54 -3.92
C PRO A 103 -9.27 20.81 -4.75
N ARG A 104 -9.41 21.97 -4.13
CA ARG A 104 -9.40 23.28 -4.81
C ARG A 104 -8.08 23.54 -5.49
N VAL A 105 -6.95 23.20 -4.85
CA VAL A 105 -5.61 23.35 -5.44
C VAL A 105 -5.49 22.57 -6.75
N LEU A 106 -6.02 21.34 -6.79
CA LEU A 106 -6.02 20.53 -8.01
C LEU A 106 -6.94 21.12 -9.09
N ALA A 107 -8.11 21.61 -8.68
CA ALA A 107 -9.05 22.26 -9.61
C ALA A 107 -8.44 23.53 -10.23
N GLU A 108 -7.79 24.36 -9.44
CA GLU A 108 -7.09 25.57 -9.91
C GLU A 108 -5.98 25.22 -10.90
N LEU A 109 -5.13 24.22 -10.61
CA LEU A 109 -4.10 23.76 -11.54
C LEU A 109 -4.65 23.27 -12.88
N ILE A 110 -5.78 22.56 -12.85
CA ILE A 110 -6.46 22.09 -14.07
C ILE A 110 -7.01 23.27 -14.88
N LEU A 111 -7.64 24.24 -14.21
CA LEU A 111 -8.18 25.42 -14.83
C LEU A 111 -7.11 26.33 -15.43
N GLU A 112 -5.96 26.46 -14.76
CA GLU A 112 -4.82 27.19 -15.29
C GLU A 112 -4.24 26.52 -16.53
N ALA A 113 -4.12 25.20 -16.54
CA ALA A 113 -3.63 24.43 -17.69
C ALA A 113 -4.61 24.48 -18.90
N ALA A 114 -5.88 24.78 -18.67
CA ALA A 114 -6.91 24.90 -19.71
C ALA A 114 -7.00 26.31 -20.33
N LYS A 115 -6.30 27.27 -19.82
CA LYS A 115 -6.20 28.63 -20.39
C LYS A 115 -5.17 28.63 -21.50
#